data_e03e0c09c1fb2f4541aeec899dd73a92
#
_entry.id   e03e0c09c1fb2f4541aeec899dd73a92
#
_cell.length_a   1.000
_cell.length_b   1.000
_cell.length_c   1.000
_cell.angle_alpha   90.00
_cell.angle_beta   90.00
_cell.angle_gamma   90.00
#
_symmetry.space_group_name_H-M   'P 1'
#
loop_
_entity.id
_entity.type
_entity.pdbx_description
1 polymer ?
#
loop_
_entity_poly.entity_id
_entity_poly.type
_entity_poly.pdbx_seq_one_letter_code
_entity_poly.pdbx_strand_id
1 'polypeptide(L)'
;LIPRQGIGQMNEIRTYDYSFVVPAFNEESHLDVTLTALEKCMEGQAGHRGEIVVVDNNSSDRTAEIAKARGVRVVFEPYNQISKARNQGAAQSKGENLFFVDADTTVSPDLFRDALNLMKGGTCGGGGSVLSFDRKNGSWFWRYLVPSFWNCVSRNFRLAAGSFLFCRRDFFLECGGFSEKVYAGEEIFFSRQLKKLCKKESVGFVILEDNPVI
;
A
#
# COMPACT_ATOMS: atom_id res chain seq x y z
N LEU A 1 14.33 2.81 26.64
CA LEU A 1 13.14 3.55 27.08
C LEU A 1 13.10 4.87 26.32
N ILE A 2 12.40 4.90 25.19
CA ILE A 2 12.09 6.14 24.45
C ILE A 2 10.83 6.72 25.10
N PRO A 3 10.79 8.01 25.46
CA PRO A 3 9.64 8.59 26.14
C PRO A 3 8.41 8.56 25.23
N ARG A 4 7.30 8.10 25.77
CA ARG A 4 5.95 8.26 25.22
C ARG A 4 5.53 9.73 25.32
N GLN A 5 6.09 10.58 24.46
CA GLN A 5 5.59 11.94 24.29
C GLN A 5 5.05 12.08 22.87
N GLY A 6 3.73 12.27 22.72
CA GLY A 6 3.11 12.73 21.51
C GLY A 6 1.93 11.93 20.96
N ILE A 7 1.23 11.11 21.75
CA ILE A 7 -0.11 10.64 21.37
C ILE A 7 -1.15 11.61 21.96
N GLY A 8 -0.98 12.87 21.64
CA GLY A 8 -1.92 13.92 21.98
C GLY A 8 -2.25 14.70 20.73
N GLN A 9 -3.51 14.61 20.29
CA GLN A 9 -4.15 15.45 19.27
C GLN A 9 -3.77 15.17 17.81
N MET A 10 -4.30 14.10 17.24
CA MET A 10 -4.69 14.08 15.84
C MET A 10 -6.15 13.63 15.71
N ASN A 11 -7.06 14.42 16.27
CA ASN A 11 -8.43 14.49 15.77
C ASN A 11 -8.44 15.39 14.49
N GLU A 12 -7.56 15.08 13.52
CA GLU A 12 -7.74 15.62 12.18
C GLU A 12 -9.00 14.99 11.61
N ILE A 13 -9.93 15.85 11.20
CA ILE A 13 -11.18 15.46 10.55
C ILE A 13 -10.81 14.52 9.40
N ARG A 14 -11.08 13.23 9.56
CA ARG A 14 -10.90 12.23 8.51
C ARG A 14 -11.89 12.58 7.40
N THR A 15 -11.36 13.04 6.29
CA THR A 15 -12.18 13.57 5.18
C THR A 15 -12.40 12.54 4.08
N TYR A 16 -11.72 11.37 4.18
CA TYR A 16 -11.76 10.31 3.19
C TYR A 16 -11.98 8.94 3.83
N ASP A 17 -12.69 8.06 3.14
CA ASP A 17 -12.87 6.67 3.55
C ASP A 17 -11.57 5.88 3.38
N TYR A 18 -10.77 6.26 2.37
CA TYR A 18 -9.49 5.59 2.08
C TYR A 18 -8.47 6.53 1.45
N SER A 19 -7.19 6.15 1.57
CA SER A 19 -6.07 6.79 0.88
C SER A 19 -5.19 5.74 0.20
N PHE A 20 -4.91 5.96 -1.08
CA PHE A 20 -3.79 5.29 -1.74
C PHE A 20 -2.50 6.03 -1.38
N VAL A 21 -1.50 5.29 -0.90
CA VAL A 21 -0.14 5.77 -0.63
C VAL A 21 0.79 5.12 -1.62
N VAL A 22 1.38 5.92 -2.50
CA VAL A 22 2.23 5.45 -3.61
C VAL A 22 3.65 5.96 -3.39
N PRO A 23 4.57 5.16 -2.81
CA PRO A 23 5.97 5.51 -2.74
C PRO A 23 6.57 5.41 -4.15
N ALA A 24 7.29 6.44 -4.60
CA ALA A 24 7.87 6.50 -5.94
C ALA A 24 9.32 6.99 -5.89
N PHE A 25 10.24 6.27 -6.54
CA PHE A 25 11.63 6.66 -6.71
C PHE A 25 12.09 6.34 -8.12
N ASN A 26 12.26 7.37 -8.96
CA ASN A 26 12.66 7.23 -10.37
C ASN A 26 11.70 6.32 -11.18
N GLU A 27 10.39 6.62 -11.11
CA GLU A 27 9.33 5.84 -11.73
C GLU A 27 8.63 6.60 -12.88
N GLU A 28 9.33 7.50 -13.57
CA GLU A 28 8.75 8.28 -14.69
C GLU A 28 8.14 7.43 -15.81
N SER A 29 8.59 6.18 -15.98
CA SER A 29 8.09 5.25 -17.01
C SER A 29 6.82 4.48 -16.60
N HIS A 30 6.52 4.36 -15.31
CA HIS A 30 5.42 3.50 -14.81
C HIS A 30 4.33 4.28 -14.08
N LEU A 31 4.69 5.35 -13.38
CA LEU A 31 3.79 6.07 -12.47
C LEU A 31 2.48 6.51 -13.13
N ASP A 32 2.51 6.96 -14.39
CA ASP A 32 1.30 7.41 -15.09
C ASP A 32 0.29 6.27 -15.31
N VAL A 33 0.78 5.07 -15.60
CA VAL A 33 -0.05 3.85 -15.75
C VAL A 33 -0.66 3.46 -14.40
N THR A 34 0.14 3.47 -13.34
CA THR A 34 -0.30 3.18 -11.98
C THR A 34 -1.38 4.16 -11.53
N LEU A 35 -1.16 5.47 -11.70
CA LEU A 35 -2.15 6.49 -11.35
C LEU A 35 -3.46 6.33 -12.14
N THR A 36 -3.37 6.03 -13.44
CA THR A 36 -4.56 5.74 -14.27
C THR A 36 -5.36 4.55 -13.73
N ALA A 37 -4.68 3.50 -13.26
CA ALA A 37 -5.35 2.34 -12.67
C ALA A 37 -6.03 2.69 -11.34
N LEU A 38 -5.37 3.47 -10.49
CA LEU A 38 -5.94 3.92 -9.21
C LEU A 38 -7.14 4.85 -9.39
N GLU A 39 -7.10 5.76 -10.34
CA GLU A 39 -8.24 6.62 -10.69
C GLU A 39 -9.45 5.80 -11.12
N LYS A 40 -9.26 4.78 -11.97
CA LYS A 40 -10.33 3.83 -12.33
C LYS A 40 -10.88 3.07 -11.14
N CYS A 41 -10.02 2.70 -10.17
CA CYS A 41 -10.47 2.11 -8.92
C CYS A 41 -11.39 3.07 -8.15
N MET A 42 -11.06 4.37 -8.11
CA MET A 42 -11.86 5.38 -7.41
C MET A 42 -13.20 5.64 -8.10
N GLU A 43 -13.22 5.73 -9.44
CA GLU A 43 -14.44 5.92 -10.24
C GLU A 43 -15.48 4.82 -9.99
N GLY A 44 -15.03 3.58 -9.78
CA GLY A 44 -15.90 2.43 -9.49
C GLY A 44 -16.53 2.43 -8.09
N GLN A 45 -16.18 3.39 -7.20
CA GLN A 45 -16.60 3.40 -5.79
C GLN A 45 -17.58 4.55 -5.48
N ALA A 46 -18.75 4.53 -6.13
CA ALA A 46 -19.78 5.51 -5.87
C ALA A 46 -20.16 5.55 -4.36
N GLY A 47 -20.16 6.76 -3.78
CA GLY A 47 -20.47 6.97 -2.36
C GLY A 47 -19.27 6.84 -1.41
N HIS A 48 -18.06 6.60 -1.93
CA HIS A 48 -16.84 6.54 -1.14
C HIS A 48 -15.85 7.60 -1.59
N ARG A 49 -15.34 8.36 -0.64
CA ARG A 49 -14.37 9.43 -0.89
C ARG A 49 -12.96 8.90 -0.66
N GLY A 50 -12.12 8.99 -1.68
CA GLY A 50 -10.73 8.59 -1.62
C GLY A 50 -9.78 9.70 -2.02
N GLU A 51 -8.50 9.52 -1.71
CA GLU A 51 -7.40 10.35 -2.19
C GLU A 51 -6.24 9.48 -2.67
N ILE A 52 -5.40 10.03 -3.54
CA ILE A 52 -4.10 9.47 -3.92
C ILE A 52 -3.02 10.40 -3.38
N VAL A 53 -2.06 9.84 -2.65
CA VAL A 53 -0.88 10.51 -2.13
C VAL A 53 0.35 9.83 -2.71
N VAL A 54 1.01 10.49 -3.65
CA VAL A 54 2.32 10.05 -4.19
C VAL A 54 3.40 10.60 -3.28
N VAL A 55 4.29 9.74 -2.84
CA VAL A 55 5.48 10.14 -2.08
C VAL A 55 6.69 10.07 -2.97
N ASP A 56 7.14 11.22 -3.44
CA ASP A 56 8.40 11.33 -4.17
C ASP A 56 9.57 11.11 -3.21
N ASN A 57 10.19 9.95 -3.31
CA ASN A 57 11.27 9.52 -2.44
C ASN A 57 12.63 9.97 -2.97
N ASN A 58 12.78 11.30 -3.23
CA ASN A 58 13.99 11.93 -3.72
C ASN A 58 14.36 11.46 -5.15
N SER A 59 13.37 11.46 -6.07
CA SER A 59 13.60 11.12 -7.48
C SER A 59 14.44 12.18 -8.19
N SER A 60 15.24 11.74 -9.16
CA SER A 60 16.06 12.59 -10.03
C SER A 60 15.51 12.73 -11.45
N ASP A 61 14.43 11.99 -11.78
CA ASP A 61 13.71 12.01 -13.04
C ASP A 61 12.41 12.83 -12.95
N ARG A 62 11.50 12.67 -13.92
CA ARG A 62 10.24 13.42 -13.95
C ARG A 62 9.11 12.83 -13.09
N THR A 63 9.40 11.91 -12.17
CA THR A 63 8.41 11.25 -11.31
C THR A 63 7.49 12.25 -10.60
N ALA A 64 8.06 13.24 -9.90
CA ALA A 64 7.28 14.25 -9.17
C ALA A 64 6.48 15.17 -10.11
N GLU A 65 6.99 15.48 -11.31
CA GLU A 65 6.31 16.29 -12.30
C GLU A 65 5.07 15.58 -12.85
N ILE A 66 5.20 14.29 -13.16
CA ILE A 66 4.09 13.44 -13.64
C ILE A 66 2.97 13.41 -12.59
N ALA A 67 3.29 13.15 -11.33
CA ALA A 67 2.30 13.13 -10.26
C ALA A 67 1.58 14.47 -10.10
N LYS A 68 2.31 15.59 -10.13
CA LYS A 68 1.73 16.95 -10.07
C LYS A 68 0.82 17.25 -11.25
N ALA A 69 1.22 16.85 -12.48
CA ALA A 69 0.43 17.05 -13.68
C ALA A 69 -0.93 16.30 -13.64
N ARG A 70 -1.00 15.16 -12.92
CA ARG A 70 -2.23 14.41 -12.67
C ARG A 70 -3.12 15.03 -11.58
N GLY A 71 -2.69 16.10 -10.92
CA GLY A 71 -3.44 16.76 -9.87
C GLY A 71 -3.54 15.96 -8.55
N VAL A 72 -2.76 14.89 -8.40
CA VAL A 72 -2.70 14.13 -7.15
C VAL A 72 -1.80 14.83 -6.14
N ARG A 73 -2.02 14.54 -4.87
CA ARG A 73 -1.19 15.11 -3.80
C ARG A 73 0.20 14.51 -3.83
N VAL A 74 1.24 15.36 -3.88
CA VAL A 74 2.64 14.94 -3.85
C VAL A 74 3.27 15.37 -2.52
N VAL A 75 3.94 14.42 -1.88
CA VAL A 75 4.72 14.60 -0.64
C VAL A 75 6.17 14.26 -0.94
N PHE A 76 7.11 15.04 -0.44
CA PHE A 76 8.53 14.79 -0.62
C PHE A 76 9.13 14.07 0.60
N GLU A 77 9.89 12.99 0.35
CA GLU A 77 10.68 12.27 1.37
C GLU A 77 12.16 12.28 0.94
N PRO A 78 13.05 12.98 1.68
CA PRO A 78 14.44 13.17 1.26
C PRO A 78 15.33 11.93 1.38
N TYR A 79 14.93 10.94 2.15
CA TYR A 79 15.73 9.74 2.38
C TYR A 79 15.25 8.59 1.49
N ASN A 80 16.12 8.09 0.61
CA ASN A 80 15.84 6.98 -0.30
C ASN A 80 15.64 5.66 0.47
N GLN A 81 14.48 5.55 1.12
CA GLN A 81 14.07 4.37 1.88
C GLN A 81 12.55 4.19 1.78
N ILE A 82 12.11 3.08 1.22
CA ILE A 82 10.70 2.81 0.94
C ILE A 82 9.82 2.84 2.21
N SER A 83 10.32 2.34 3.34
CA SER A 83 9.61 2.39 4.62
C SER A 83 9.34 3.82 5.07
N LYS A 84 10.29 4.75 4.89
CA LYS A 84 10.10 6.17 5.20
C LYS A 84 9.07 6.80 4.27
N ALA A 85 9.15 6.52 2.97
CA ALA A 85 8.18 7.01 2.01
C ALA A 85 6.76 6.53 2.33
N ARG A 86 6.58 5.23 2.64
CA ARG A 86 5.28 4.70 3.06
C ARG A 86 4.78 5.32 4.36
N ASN A 87 5.64 5.48 5.37
CA ASN A 87 5.31 6.11 6.65
C ASN A 87 4.91 7.58 6.46
N GLN A 88 5.68 8.34 5.67
CA GLN A 88 5.41 9.73 5.37
C GLN A 88 4.09 9.90 4.61
N GLY A 89 3.82 9.04 3.62
CA GLY A 89 2.56 9.03 2.91
C GLY A 89 1.37 8.74 3.81
N ALA A 90 1.49 7.75 4.70
CA ALA A 90 0.46 7.44 5.69
C ALA A 90 0.22 8.61 6.66
N ALA A 91 1.29 9.27 7.12
CA ALA A 91 1.19 10.42 8.02
C ALA A 91 0.51 11.63 7.36
N GLN A 92 0.73 11.84 6.06
CA GLN A 92 0.17 12.96 5.32
C GLN A 92 -1.21 12.67 4.71
N SER A 93 -1.64 11.43 4.65
CA SER A 93 -2.94 11.03 4.11
C SER A 93 -4.06 11.14 5.16
N LYS A 94 -5.34 11.23 4.70
CA LYS A 94 -6.51 11.52 5.55
C LYS A 94 -7.58 10.42 5.53
N GLY A 95 -7.35 9.31 4.84
CA GLY A 95 -8.29 8.20 4.76
C GLY A 95 -8.31 7.36 6.03
N GLU A 96 -9.45 6.76 6.34
CA GLU A 96 -9.59 5.80 7.45
C GLU A 96 -8.89 4.49 7.16
N ASN A 97 -8.85 4.12 5.89
CA ASN A 97 -8.20 2.91 5.39
C ASN A 97 -7.02 3.31 4.50
N LEU A 98 -5.88 2.65 4.70
CA LEU A 98 -4.64 2.88 3.95
C LEU A 98 -4.42 1.75 2.96
N PHE A 99 -4.12 2.11 1.72
CA PHE A 99 -3.75 1.20 0.64
C PHE A 99 -2.37 1.60 0.13
N PHE A 100 -1.36 0.81 0.41
CA PHE A 100 0.01 1.00 -0.08
C PHE A 100 0.13 0.29 -1.41
N VAL A 101 0.52 1.03 -2.45
CA VAL A 101 0.66 0.53 -3.82
C VAL A 101 1.99 1.00 -4.39
N ASP A 102 2.83 0.09 -4.88
CA ASP A 102 4.09 0.48 -5.50
C ASP A 102 3.86 1.20 -6.83
N ALA A 103 4.74 2.13 -7.20
CA ALA A 103 4.56 3.05 -8.33
C ALA A 103 4.62 2.37 -9.71
N ASP A 104 5.02 1.10 -9.76
CA ASP A 104 5.06 0.23 -10.94
C ASP A 104 3.98 -0.86 -10.94
N THR A 105 3.00 -0.74 -10.04
CA THR A 105 1.97 -1.76 -9.82
C THR A 105 0.62 -1.34 -10.35
N THR A 106 -0.05 -2.24 -11.08
CA THR A 106 -1.41 -2.05 -11.58
C THR A 106 -2.42 -2.78 -10.70
N VAL A 107 -3.35 -2.03 -10.11
CA VAL A 107 -4.44 -2.53 -9.28
C VAL A 107 -5.73 -2.56 -10.11
N SER A 108 -6.46 -3.68 -10.10
CA SER A 108 -7.74 -3.76 -10.77
C SER A 108 -8.86 -3.16 -9.89
N PRO A 109 -9.92 -2.56 -10.49
CA PRO A 109 -11.09 -2.08 -9.75
C PRO A 109 -11.76 -3.16 -8.90
N ASP A 110 -11.77 -4.42 -9.36
CA ASP A 110 -12.35 -5.54 -8.61
C ASP A 110 -11.54 -5.87 -7.36
N LEU A 111 -10.21 -5.96 -7.47
CA LEU A 111 -9.33 -6.17 -6.32
C LEU A 111 -9.52 -5.08 -5.26
N PHE A 112 -9.53 -3.83 -5.70
CA PHE A 112 -9.70 -2.71 -4.79
C PHE A 112 -11.07 -2.72 -4.11
N ARG A 113 -12.15 -2.97 -4.87
CA ARG A 113 -13.50 -3.09 -4.34
C ARG A 113 -13.60 -4.18 -3.26
N ASP A 114 -13.02 -5.35 -3.52
CA ASP A 114 -13.05 -6.47 -2.59
C ASP A 114 -12.29 -6.13 -1.30
N ALA A 115 -11.10 -5.53 -1.41
CA ALA A 115 -10.32 -5.07 -0.28
C ALA A 115 -11.07 -3.99 0.54
N LEU A 116 -11.66 -2.99 -0.12
CA LEU A 116 -12.39 -1.91 0.54
C LEU A 116 -13.64 -2.44 1.27
N ASN A 117 -14.38 -3.37 0.67
CA ASN A 117 -15.56 -4.00 1.29
C ASN A 117 -15.19 -4.78 2.55
N LEU A 118 -14.09 -5.55 2.53
CA LEU A 118 -13.58 -6.25 3.71
C LEU A 118 -13.24 -5.29 4.86
N MET A 119 -12.62 -4.16 4.54
CA MET A 119 -12.24 -3.15 5.54
C MET A 119 -13.46 -2.50 6.17
N LYS A 120 -14.48 -2.17 5.36
CA LYS A 120 -15.73 -1.52 5.80
C LYS A 120 -16.62 -2.40 6.66
N GLY A 121 -16.62 -3.69 6.41
CA GLY A 121 -17.39 -4.65 7.21
C GLY A 121 -16.90 -4.75 8.67
N GLY A 122 -15.78 -4.08 9.03
CA GLY A 122 -15.19 -4.12 10.37
C GLY A 122 -14.64 -5.48 10.77
N THR A 123 -14.75 -6.47 9.89
CA THR A 123 -14.31 -7.86 10.13
C THR A 123 -12.86 -8.10 9.74
N CYS A 124 -12.21 -7.12 9.06
CA CYS A 124 -10.85 -7.19 8.59
C CYS A 124 -10.03 -6.00 9.08
N GLY A 125 -8.86 -6.24 9.65
CA GLY A 125 -7.91 -5.21 10.09
C GLY A 125 -6.90 -4.84 9.01
N GLY A 126 -6.72 -5.70 7.99
CA GLY A 126 -5.84 -5.47 6.86
C GLY A 126 -5.46 -6.74 6.12
N GLY A 127 -4.61 -6.60 5.11
CA GLY A 127 -4.20 -7.70 4.26
C GLY A 127 -3.37 -7.24 3.07
N GLY A 128 -3.40 -8.03 2.02
CA GLY A 128 -2.75 -7.73 0.74
C GLY A 128 -3.26 -8.63 -0.38
N SER A 129 -2.57 -8.62 -1.50
CA SER A 129 -2.89 -9.46 -2.66
C SER A 129 -1.71 -10.36 -3.03
N VAL A 130 -1.99 -11.42 -3.78
CA VAL A 130 -0.97 -12.18 -4.49
C VAL A 130 -0.47 -11.40 -5.71
N LEU A 131 0.80 -11.66 -6.11
CA LEU A 131 1.41 -11.07 -7.29
C LEU A 131 1.12 -11.91 -8.54
N SER A 132 0.81 -11.22 -9.64
CA SER A 132 0.88 -11.77 -10.99
C SER A 132 1.86 -10.93 -11.81
N PHE A 133 2.81 -11.57 -12.49
CA PHE A 133 3.73 -10.84 -13.35
C PHE A 133 3.18 -10.78 -14.79
N ASP A 134 3.31 -9.63 -15.44
CA ASP A 134 2.94 -9.49 -16.86
C ASP A 134 3.70 -10.52 -17.69
N ARG A 135 2.94 -11.35 -18.42
CA ARG A 135 3.46 -12.49 -19.20
C ARG A 135 4.20 -12.10 -20.48
N LYS A 136 4.32 -10.82 -20.80
CA LYS A 136 4.81 -10.39 -22.12
C LYS A 136 6.33 -10.30 -22.27
N ASN A 137 7.08 -10.08 -21.17
CA ASN A 137 8.54 -9.88 -21.25
C ASN A 137 9.27 -10.69 -20.17
N GLY A 138 10.07 -11.70 -20.57
CA GLY A 138 11.00 -12.38 -19.65
C GLY A 138 11.27 -13.86 -19.99
N SER A 139 12.47 -14.36 -19.61
CA SER A 139 12.84 -15.76 -19.67
C SER A 139 11.86 -16.62 -18.85
N TRP A 140 11.60 -17.86 -19.29
CA TRP A 140 10.72 -18.84 -18.62
C TRP A 140 11.00 -18.96 -17.11
N PHE A 141 12.27 -18.90 -16.70
CA PHE A 141 12.69 -18.98 -15.31
C PHE A 141 12.12 -17.85 -14.45
N TRP A 142 12.30 -16.59 -14.86
CA TRP A 142 11.79 -15.39 -14.19
C TRP A 142 10.26 -15.30 -14.24
N ARG A 143 9.67 -15.83 -15.30
CA ARG A 143 8.24 -15.78 -15.58
C ARG A 143 7.39 -16.72 -14.72
N TYR A 144 7.95 -17.87 -14.30
CA TYR A 144 7.22 -18.93 -13.60
C TYR A 144 7.77 -19.26 -12.23
N LEU A 145 9.08 -19.34 -12.05
CA LEU A 145 9.69 -19.79 -10.78
C LEU A 145 9.64 -18.72 -9.70
N VAL A 146 9.99 -17.47 -10.01
CA VAL A 146 10.02 -16.40 -9.01
C VAL A 146 8.60 -16.07 -8.51
N PRO A 147 7.58 -15.87 -9.39
CA PRO A 147 6.21 -15.66 -8.95
C PRO A 147 5.64 -16.86 -8.18
N SER A 148 5.89 -18.09 -8.67
CA SER A 148 5.40 -19.29 -8.02
C SER A 148 6.02 -19.49 -6.63
N PHE A 149 7.32 -19.22 -6.49
CA PHE A 149 8.01 -19.27 -5.21
C PHE A 149 7.45 -18.19 -4.25
N TRP A 150 7.34 -16.93 -4.71
CA TRP A 150 6.82 -15.86 -3.89
C TRP A 150 5.36 -16.08 -3.50
N ASN A 151 4.52 -16.51 -4.44
CA ASN A 151 3.13 -16.83 -4.15
C ASN A 151 3.00 -18.04 -3.18
N CYS A 152 3.89 -19.03 -3.29
CA CYS A 152 3.95 -20.13 -2.33
C CYS A 152 4.32 -19.61 -0.92
N VAL A 153 5.31 -18.73 -0.82
CA VAL A 153 5.70 -18.06 0.44
C VAL A 153 4.55 -17.20 0.96
N SER A 154 3.96 -16.36 0.12
CA SER A 154 2.85 -15.49 0.48
C SER A 154 1.64 -16.28 1.01
N ARG A 155 1.25 -17.37 0.32
CA ARG A 155 0.12 -18.24 0.72
C ARG A 155 0.42 -19.00 2.02
N ASN A 156 1.57 -19.68 2.11
CA ASN A 156 1.91 -20.50 3.27
C ASN A 156 2.13 -19.67 4.53
N PHE A 157 2.76 -18.50 4.42
CA PHE A 157 3.01 -17.62 5.55
C PHE A 157 1.97 -16.52 5.70
N ARG A 158 1.00 -16.42 4.75
CA ARG A 158 0.01 -15.34 4.66
C ARG A 158 0.69 -13.98 4.83
N LEU A 159 1.72 -13.73 4.04
CA LEU A 159 2.43 -12.45 3.97
C LEU A 159 1.87 -11.66 2.78
N ALA A 160 1.48 -10.42 3.00
CA ALA A 160 1.10 -9.53 1.92
C ALA A 160 2.33 -9.23 1.05
N ALA A 161 2.15 -9.23 -0.27
CA ALA A 161 3.15 -8.71 -1.18
C ALA A 161 3.28 -7.19 -0.97
N GLY A 162 4.51 -6.67 -0.98
CA GLY A 162 4.77 -5.25 -0.78
C GLY A 162 4.07 -4.35 -1.79
N SER A 163 3.84 -4.84 -3.00
CA SER A 163 3.21 -4.10 -4.10
C SER A 163 1.74 -3.73 -3.90
N PHE A 164 0.99 -4.46 -3.05
CA PHE A 164 -0.36 -4.09 -2.63
C PHE A 164 -0.63 -4.58 -1.21
N LEU A 165 -0.68 -3.64 -0.29
CA LEU A 165 -0.95 -3.89 1.12
C LEU A 165 -2.01 -2.91 1.61
N PHE A 166 -2.97 -3.38 2.40
CA PHE A 166 -4.00 -2.52 2.96
C PHE A 166 -4.20 -2.76 4.45
N CYS A 167 -4.55 -1.72 5.18
CA CYS A 167 -4.87 -1.82 6.59
C CYS A 167 -5.73 -0.64 7.07
N ARG A 168 -6.41 -0.84 8.18
CA ARG A 168 -7.02 0.26 8.92
C ARG A 168 -5.95 1.18 9.47
N ARG A 169 -6.20 2.48 9.45
CA ARG A 169 -5.26 3.49 9.95
C ARG A 169 -4.95 3.32 11.45
N ASP A 170 -5.95 3.02 12.27
CA ASP A 170 -5.75 2.78 13.69
C ASP A 170 -4.81 1.58 13.94
N PHE A 171 -4.94 0.51 13.16
CA PHE A 171 -4.04 -0.64 13.19
C PHE A 171 -2.63 -0.28 12.69
N PHE A 172 -2.52 0.54 11.65
CA PHE A 172 -1.22 1.04 11.19
C PHE A 172 -0.48 1.79 12.28
N LEU A 173 -1.18 2.69 12.98
CA LEU A 173 -0.61 3.48 14.06
C LEU A 173 -0.24 2.62 15.27
N GLU A 174 -1.09 1.64 15.65
CA GLU A 174 -0.80 0.73 16.77
C GLU A 174 0.39 -0.20 16.46
N CYS A 175 0.56 -0.62 15.21
CA CYS A 175 1.75 -1.36 14.75
C CYS A 175 3.02 -0.50 14.72
N GLY A 176 2.91 0.84 14.76
CA GLY A 176 4.03 1.76 14.67
C GLY A 176 4.56 1.96 13.25
N GLY A 177 3.77 1.62 12.23
CA GLY A 177 4.12 1.76 10.81
C GLY A 177 5.16 0.75 10.31
N PHE A 178 5.76 1.06 9.17
CA PHE A 178 6.85 0.26 8.60
C PHE A 178 8.17 0.51 9.33
N SER A 179 8.94 -0.55 9.59
CA SER A 179 10.23 -0.45 10.27
C SER A 179 11.27 0.25 9.40
N GLU A 180 11.80 1.36 9.87
CA GLU A 180 12.89 2.11 9.21
C GLU A 180 14.28 1.55 9.51
N LYS A 181 14.37 0.47 10.30
CA LYS A 181 15.62 -0.18 10.67
C LYS A 181 16.12 -1.17 9.62
N VAL A 182 15.29 -1.50 8.65
CA VAL A 182 15.59 -2.45 7.55
C VAL A 182 15.41 -1.76 6.21
N TYR A 183 16.25 -2.09 5.23
CA TYR A 183 16.17 -1.54 3.87
C TYR A 183 15.33 -2.38 2.92
N ALA A 184 15.05 -3.64 3.28
CA ALA A 184 14.23 -4.55 2.48
C ALA A 184 13.47 -5.51 3.40
N GLY A 185 12.27 -5.93 2.98
CA GLY A 185 11.42 -6.84 3.74
C GLY A 185 10.67 -6.17 4.90
N GLU A 186 10.59 -4.83 4.92
CA GLU A 186 9.83 -4.05 5.90
C GLU A 186 8.34 -4.42 5.89
N GLU A 187 7.79 -4.77 4.71
CA GLU A 187 6.43 -5.24 4.53
C GLU A 187 6.18 -6.57 5.25
N ILE A 188 7.20 -7.44 5.32
CA ILE A 188 7.13 -8.71 6.05
C ILE A 188 7.00 -8.46 7.55
N PHE A 189 7.82 -7.56 8.08
CA PHE A 189 7.76 -7.17 9.49
C PHE A 189 6.42 -6.54 9.83
N PHE A 190 5.97 -5.60 9.01
CA PHE A 190 4.69 -4.94 9.20
C PHE A 190 3.52 -5.93 9.12
N SER A 191 3.48 -6.79 8.10
CA SER A 191 2.44 -7.82 7.94
C SER A 191 2.37 -8.76 9.15
N ARG A 192 3.53 -9.14 9.72
CA ARG A 192 3.57 -9.98 10.94
C ARG A 192 2.99 -9.26 12.16
N GLN A 193 3.30 -7.99 12.35
CA GLN A 193 2.76 -7.19 13.45
C GLN A 193 1.26 -6.97 13.27
N LEU A 194 0.84 -6.57 12.08
CA LEU A 194 -0.56 -6.38 11.72
C LEU A 194 -1.38 -7.66 11.95
N LYS A 195 -0.86 -8.82 11.52
CA LYS A 195 -1.51 -10.11 11.73
C LYS A 195 -1.65 -10.48 13.21
N LYS A 196 -0.66 -10.16 14.05
CA LYS A 196 -0.75 -10.36 15.50
C LYS A 196 -1.81 -9.46 16.12
N LEU A 197 -1.88 -8.20 15.66
CA LEU A 197 -2.88 -7.25 16.12
C LEU A 197 -4.28 -7.67 15.68
N CYS A 198 -4.47 -8.06 14.42
CA CYS A 198 -5.74 -8.60 13.94
C CYS A 198 -6.24 -9.79 14.78
N LYS A 199 -5.33 -10.71 15.14
CA LYS A 199 -5.67 -11.84 16.00
C LYS A 199 -6.07 -11.39 17.42
N LYS A 200 -5.38 -10.41 18.00
CA LYS A 200 -5.70 -9.83 19.31
C LYS A 200 -7.08 -9.18 19.33
N GLU A 201 -7.40 -8.44 18.27
CA GLU A 201 -8.68 -7.72 18.14
C GLU A 201 -9.80 -8.58 17.51
N SER A 202 -9.56 -9.89 17.32
CA SER A 202 -10.54 -10.85 16.75
C SER A 202 -11.08 -10.46 15.36
N VAL A 203 -10.25 -9.82 14.54
CA VAL A 203 -10.56 -9.48 13.14
C VAL A 203 -9.65 -10.22 12.17
N GLY A 204 -10.04 -10.29 10.89
CA GLY A 204 -9.30 -10.98 9.84
C GLY A 204 -8.05 -10.24 9.39
N PHE A 205 -7.03 -11.00 8.98
CA PHE A 205 -5.95 -10.58 8.08
C PHE A 205 -6.09 -11.42 6.81
N VAL A 206 -6.32 -10.79 5.66
CA VAL A 206 -6.77 -11.46 4.44
C VAL A 206 -5.76 -11.28 3.30
N ILE A 207 -5.47 -12.35 2.59
CA ILE A 207 -4.75 -12.30 1.29
C ILE A 207 -5.78 -12.58 0.20
N LEU A 208 -5.95 -11.61 -0.70
CA LEU A 208 -6.84 -11.70 -1.85
C LEU A 208 -6.12 -12.44 -2.98
N GLU A 209 -6.74 -13.49 -3.51
CA GLU A 209 -6.13 -14.38 -4.50
C GLU A 209 -6.80 -14.28 -5.89
N ASP A 210 -8.09 -13.88 -5.94
CA ASP A 210 -8.87 -13.94 -7.17
C ASP A 210 -8.48 -12.89 -8.21
N ASN A 211 -8.02 -11.71 -7.77
CA ASN A 211 -7.62 -10.59 -8.62
C ASN A 211 -6.20 -10.15 -8.28
N PRO A 212 -5.15 -10.84 -8.74
CA PRO A 212 -3.77 -10.49 -8.41
C PRO A 212 -3.39 -9.12 -8.97
N VAL A 213 -2.46 -8.41 -8.30
CA VAL A 213 -1.82 -7.21 -8.85
C VAL A 213 -0.81 -7.56 -9.94
N ILE A 214 -0.61 -6.65 -10.89
CA ILE A 214 0.30 -6.78 -12.03
C ILE A 214 1.37 -5.70 -11.95
#